data_7abbf0be601bb5752f87fe140269d5cb
#
_entry.id   7abbf0be601bb5752f87fe140269d5cb
#
_cell.length_a   1.000
_cell.length_b   1.000
_cell.length_c   1.000
_cell.angle_alpha   90.00
_cell.angle_beta   90.00
_cell.angle_gamma   90.00
#
_symmetry.space_group_name_H-M   'P 1'
#
loop_
_entity.id
_entity.type
_entity.pdbx_description
1 polymer ?
#
loop_
_entity_poly.entity_id
_entity_poly.type
_entity_poly.pdbx_seq_one_letter_code
_entity_poly.pdbx_strand_id
1 'polypeptide(L)'
;MRVLGAGPGPLRRLLPWLVSLALLGLAAGLAIWARQQDAARRLAENRADAAEARAVAAETTLTAVARTAAAATATAVAISNEPEMALRRALDLVFEAYKDPSEGKLRALSDAFSPEALGFERTEAEHLISGGMRLASGTPPYQLSVLSTSPGPSGATQVTTHEIWTYDEVDSSNRRTRCVREESDQTYALRRVGAGWIVETVTLSGATHRTDC
;
A
#
# COMPACT_ATOMS: atom_id res chain seq x y z
N MET A 1 115.56 37.72 -0.46
CA MET A 1 114.51 36.68 -0.48
C MET A 1 113.13 37.41 -0.69
N ARG A 2 112.53 37.31 -1.87
CA ARG A 2 111.19 37.90 -2.13
C ARG A 2 110.16 36.77 -2.06
N VAL A 3 109.30 36.88 -1.05
CA VAL A 3 108.12 35.97 -0.94
C VAL A 3 107.03 36.43 -1.92
N LEU A 4 106.83 35.63 -2.93
CA LEU A 4 105.73 35.80 -3.87
C LEU A 4 104.40 35.45 -3.16
N GLY A 5 103.59 36.46 -2.82
CA GLY A 5 102.26 36.27 -2.29
C GLY A 5 101.37 35.69 -3.42
N ALA A 6 100.92 34.46 -3.23
CA ALA A 6 99.91 33.82 -4.04
C ALA A 6 98.54 34.57 -3.82
N GLY A 7 98.11 35.32 -4.86
CA GLY A 7 96.88 35.96 -4.86
C GLY A 7 95.69 34.92 -4.83
N PRO A 8 94.54 35.25 -4.25
CA PRO A 8 93.40 34.33 -4.18
C PRO A 8 92.98 33.92 -5.54
N GLY A 9 93.01 32.61 -5.86
CA GLY A 9 92.70 32.02 -7.13
C GLY A 9 91.22 32.33 -7.55
N PRO A 10 90.92 32.27 -8.86
CA PRO A 10 89.63 32.69 -9.43
C PRO A 10 88.46 31.93 -8.88
N LEU A 11 88.63 30.75 -8.36
CA LEU A 11 87.57 29.96 -7.69
C LEU A 11 86.96 30.65 -6.42
N ARG A 12 87.77 31.41 -5.69
CA ARG A 12 87.28 32.11 -4.49
C ARG A 12 86.32 33.26 -4.79
N ARG A 13 86.36 33.80 -6.01
CA ARG A 13 85.46 34.87 -6.44
C ARG A 13 84.12 34.34 -6.94
N LEU A 14 84.07 33.09 -7.42
CA LEU A 14 82.88 32.47 -7.98
C LEU A 14 82.04 31.79 -6.88
N LEU A 15 82.61 31.45 -5.72
CA LEU A 15 81.93 30.75 -4.65
C LEU A 15 80.62 31.45 -4.15
N PRO A 16 80.62 32.77 -3.90
CA PRO A 16 79.41 33.45 -3.44
C PRO A 16 78.27 33.44 -4.51
N TRP A 17 78.61 33.49 -5.78
CA TRP A 17 77.62 33.40 -6.87
C TRP A 17 76.99 32.02 -7.00
N LEU A 18 77.77 30.95 -6.81
CA LEU A 18 77.28 29.58 -6.85
C LEU A 18 76.36 29.29 -5.62
N VAL A 19 76.70 29.81 -4.46
CA VAL A 19 75.88 29.70 -3.26
C VAL A 19 74.55 30.45 -3.43
N SER A 20 74.56 31.66 -4.02
CA SER A 20 73.36 32.44 -4.29
C SER A 20 72.44 31.76 -5.32
N LEU A 21 72.99 31.16 -6.39
CA LEU A 21 72.23 30.40 -7.36
C LEU A 21 71.64 29.13 -6.75
N ALA A 22 72.33 28.41 -5.90
CA ALA A 22 71.85 27.24 -5.17
C ALA A 22 70.69 27.61 -4.23
N LEU A 23 70.80 28.71 -3.50
CA LEU A 23 69.74 29.20 -2.62
C LEU A 23 68.51 29.66 -3.40
N LEU A 24 68.67 30.33 -4.52
CA LEU A 24 67.56 30.70 -5.41
C LEU A 24 66.84 29.47 -6.00
N GLY A 25 67.64 28.47 -6.43
CA GLY A 25 67.08 27.19 -6.90
C GLY A 25 66.28 26.45 -5.82
N LEU A 26 66.78 26.43 -4.58
CA LEU A 26 66.10 25.82 -3.46
C LEU A 26 64.81 26.57 -3.07
N ALA A 27 64.84 27.90 -3.04
CA ALA A 27 63.67 28.73 -2.81
C ALA A 27 62.56 28.53 -3.90
N ALA A 28 62.98 28.49 -5.17
CA ALA A 28 62.05 28.21 -6.27
C ALA A 28 61.45 26.80 -6.20
N GLY A 29 62.26 25.80 -5.85
CA GLY A 29 61.82 24.42 -5.62
C GLY A 29 60.78 24.30 -4.51
N LEU A 30 61.06 24.96 -3.34
CA LEU A 30 60.15 25.01 -2.23
C LEU A 30 58.85 25.73 -2.57
N ALA A 31 58.87 26.82 -3.34
CA ALA A 31 57.66 27.53 -3.79
C ALA A 31 56.80 26.69 -4.73
N ILE A 32 57.43 25.97 -5.64
CA ILE A 32 56.70 25.05 -6.56
C ILE A 32 56.09 23.89 -5.74
N TRP A 33 56.84 23.30 -4.83
CA TRP A 33 56.34 22.23 -3.96
C TRP A 33 55.16 22.70 -3.09
N ALA A 34 55.25 23.87 -2.47
CA ALA A 34 54.15 24.46 -1.71
C ALA A 34 52.87 24.65 -2.54
N ARG A 35 53.00 25.19 -3.81
CA ARG A 35 51.87 25.35 -4.72
C ARG A 35 51.26 23.99 -5.13
N GLN A 36 52.06 22.97 -5.33
CA GLN A 36 51.55 21.62 -5.64
C GLN A 36 50.79 21.02 -4.47
N GLN A 37 51.29 21.22 -3.23
CA GLN A 37 50.59 20.80 -2.01
C GLN A 37 49.25 21.50 -1.85
N ASP A 38 49.16 22.83 -2.06
CA ASP A 38 47.94 23.59 -1.99
C ASP A 38 46.94 23.17 -3.09
N ALA A 39 47.42 22.91 -4.28
CA ALA A 39 46.57 22.42 -5.37
C ALA A 39 46.00 21.02 -5.05
N ALA A 40 46.82 20.12 -4.47
CA ALA A 40 46.40 18.79 -4.05
C ALA A 40 45.35 18.84 -2.93
N ARG A 41 45.53 19.75 -1.94
CA ARG A 41 44.57 19.97 -0.84
C ARG A 41 43.21 20.47 -1.40
N ARG A 42 43.21 21.49 -2.24
CA ARG A 42 41.98 22.02 -2.87
C ARG A 42 41.24 20.95 -3.68
N LEU A 43 41.98 20.10 -4.37
CA LEU A 43 41.40 19.00 -5.16
C LEU A 43 40.77 17.94 -4.23
N ALA A 44 41.39 17.66 -3.10
CA ALA A 44 40.84 16.75 -2.08
C ALA A 44 39.58 17.32 -1.41
N GLU A 45 39.59 18.59 -1.06
CA GLU A 45 38.44 19.31 -0.49
C GLU A 45 37.26 19.31 -1.47
N ASN A 46 37.48 19.70 -2.73
CA ASN A 46 36.42 19.67 -3.75
C ASN A 46 35.86 18.26 -4.01
N ARG A 47 36.68 17.22 -3.89
CA ARG A 47 36.20 15.82 -4.00
C ARG A 47 35.36 15.41 -2.79
N ALA A 48 35.73 15.85 -1.59
CA ALA A 48 34.97 15.59 -0.36
C ALA A 48 33.61 16.28 -0.42
N ASP A 49 33.56 17.56 -0.80
CA ASP A 49 32.33 18.32 -0.94
C ASP A 49 31.39 17.69 -2.01
N ALA A 50 31.98 17.26 -3.13
CA ALA A 50 31.20 16.59 -4.19
C ALA A 50 30.69 15.21 -3.74
N ALA A 51 31.41 14.49 -2.89
CA ALA A 51 30.97 13.22 -2.33
C ALA A 51 29.82 13.42 -1.33
N GLU A 52 29.92 14.42 -0.47
CA GLU A 52 28.90 14.79 0.50
C GLU A 52 27.60 15.24 -0.21
N ALA A 53 27.71 16.10 -1.22
CA ALA A 53 26.56 16.53 -2.02
C ALA A 53 25.84 15.34 -2.71
N ARG A 54 26.60 14.34 -3.20
CA ARG A 54 26.03 13.11 -3.78
C ARG A 54 25.35 12.24 -2.71
N ALA A 55 25.90 12.13 -1.52
CA ALA A 55 25.30 11.40 -0.43
C ALA A 55 23.96 12.00 0.00
N VAL A 56 23.88 13.32 0.16
CA VAL A 56 22.65 14.05 0.47
C VAL A 56 21.62 13.89 -0.63
N ALA A 57 22.01 13.97 -1.90
CA ALA A 57 21.11 13.77 -3.04
C ALA A 57 20.57 12.33 -3.08
N ALA A 58 21.40 11.33 -2.80
CA ALA A 58 20.97 9.93 -2.74
C ALA A 58 19.99 9.68 -1.59
N GLU A 59 20.22 10.25 -0.42
CA GLU A 59 19.33 10.12 0.74
C GLU A 59 17.97 10.76 0.48
N THR A 60 17.94 11.96 -0.11
CA THR A 60 16.69 12.63 -0.51
C THR A 60 15.90 11.82 -1.53
N THR A 61 16.59 11.23 -2.50
CA THR A 61 15.95 10.38 -3.52
C THR A 61 15.36 9.10 -2.90
N LEU A 62 16.10 8.42 -2.02
CA LEU A 62 15.62 7.23 -1.31
C LEU A 62 14.40 7.54 -0.44
N THR A 63 14.41 8.67 0.26
CA THR A 63 13.29 9.11 1.08
C THR A 63 12.04 9.39 0.23
N ALA A 64 12.21 10.03 -0.93
CA ALA A 64 11.11 10.28 -1.86
C ALA A 64 10.52 8.97 -2.42
N VAL A 65 11.36 8.03 -2.83
CA VAL A 65 10.94 6.70 -3.33
C VAL A 65 10.19 5.93 -2.24
N ALA A 66 10.69 5.92 -1.00
CA ALA A 66 10.05 5.26 0.12
C ALA A 66 8.65 5.83 0.43
N ARG A 67 8.50 7.17 0.39
CA ARG A 67 7.19 7.82 0.56
C ARG A 67 6.21 7.47 -0.56
N THR A 68 6.68 7.45 -1.80
CA THR A 68 5.82 7.08 -2.94
C THR A 68 5.38 5.63 -2.85
N ALA A 69 6.27 4.72 -2.49
CA ALA A 69 5.95 3.31 -2.28
C ALA A 69 4.95 3.10 -1.13
N ALA A 70 5.13 3.80 0.00
CA ALA A 70 4.20 3.74 1.13
C ALA A 70 2.80 4.28 0.75
N ALA A 71 2.73 5.39 0.01
CA ALA A 71 1.47 5.94 -0.47
C ALA A 71 0.77 5.00 -1.46
N ALA A 72 1.50 4.38 -2.38
CA ALA A 72 0.96 3.39 -3.32
C ALA A 72 0.42 2.15 -2.59
N THR A 73 1.14 1.66 -1.57
CA THR A 73 0.70 0.53 -0.74
C THR A 73 -0.57 0.89 0.05
N ALA A 74 -0.63 2.06 0.68
CA ALA A 74 -1.82 2.52 1.40
C ALA A 74 -3.04 2.65 0.48
N THR A 75 -2.87 3.17 -0.73
CA THR A 75 -3.93 3.25 -1.75
C THR A 75 -4.39 1.87 -2.19
N ALA A 76 -3.47 0.93 -2.43
CA ALA A 76 -3.81 -0.45 -2.82
C ALA A 76 -4.61 -1.17 -1.73
N VAL A 77 -4.23 -1.02 -0.46
CA VAL A 77 -4.96 -1.58 0.70
C VAL A 77 -6.36 -0.96 0.80
N ALA A 78 -6.50 0.36 0.65
CA ALA A 78 -7.80 1.03 0.68
C ALA A 78 -8.72 0.55 -0.46
N ILE A 79 -8.19 0.39 -1.67
CA ILE A 79 -8.96 -0.13 -2.82
C ILE A 79 -9.36 -1.60 -2.61
N SER A 80 -8.51 -2.42 -1.99
CA SER A 80 -8.81 -3.85 -1.76
C SER A 80 -9.94 -4.06 -0.75
N ASN A 81 -10.10 -3.16 0.22
CA ASN A 81 -11.14 -3.28 1.25
C ASN A 81 -12.50 -2.68 0.86
N GLU A 82 -12.55 -1.84 -0.18
CA GLU A 82 -13.82 -1.26 -0.67
C GLU A 82 -14.88 -2.33 -1.04
N PRO A 83 -14.57 -3.39 -1.80
CA PRO A 83 -15.56 -4.40 -2.16
C PRO A 83 -16.09 -5.20 -0.95
N GLU A 84 -15.25 -5.49 0.04
CA GLU A 84 -15.67 -6.18 1.28
C GLU A 84 -16.65 -5.34 2.09
N MET A 85 -16.39 -4.05 2.22
CA MET A 85 -17.31 -3.12 2.89
C MET A 85 -18.63 -2.96 2.14
N ALA A 86 -18.57 -2.97 0.81
CA ALA A 86 -19.78 -2.92 -0.02
C ALA A 86 -20.61 -4.21 0.14
N LEU A 87 -19.95 -5.37 0.18
CA LEU A 87 -20.61 -6.64 0.44
C LEU A 87 -21.32 -6.65 1.81
N ARG A 88 -20.66 -6.21 2.86
CA ARG A 88 -21.29 -6.12 4.20
C ARG A 88 -22.54 -5.24 4.18
N ARG A 89 -22.50 -4.09 3.52
CA ARG A 89 -23.69 -3.23 3.36
C ARG A 89 -24.80 -3.91 2.58
N ALA A 90 -24.44 -4.67 1.53
CA ALA A 90 -25.44 -5.43 0.77
C ALA A 90 -26.13 -6.49 1.63
N LEU A 91 -25.36 -7.25 2.44
CA LEU A 91 -25.93 -8.24 3.37
C LEU A 91 -26.77 -7.61 4.50
N ASP A 92 -26.40 -6.42 4.96
CA ASP A 92 -27.24 -5.67 5.90
C ASP A 92 -28.62 -5.31 5.28
N LEU A 93 -28.63 -4.93 4.00
CA LEU A 93 -29.90 -4.68 3.26
C LEU A 93 -30.72 -5.96 3.09
N VAL A 94 -30.08 -7.09 2.81
CA VAL A 94 -30.74 -8.41 2.75
C VAL A 94 -31.42 -8.72 4.06
N PHE A 95 -30.69 -8.59 5.18
CA PHE A 95 -31.25 -8.82 6.51
C PHE A 95 -32.45 -7.91 6.81
N GLU A 96 -32.37 -6.62 6.48
CA GLU A 96 -33.48 -5.68 6.68
C GLU A 96 -34.69 -6.02 5.81
N ALA A 97 -34.47 -6.54 4.59
CA ALA A 97 -35.54 -7.01 3.73
C ALA A 97 -36.21 -8.28 4.27
N TYR A 98 -35.47 -9.21 4.83
CA TYR A 98 -36.02 -10.44 5.41
C TYR A 98 -36.72 -10.19 6.74
N LYS A 99 -36.30 -9.19 7.50
CA LYS A 99 -36.97 -8.76 8.71
C LYS A 99 -38.33 -8.10 8.46
N ASP A 100 -38.44 -7.37 7.35
CA ASP A 100 -39.67 -6.73 6.88
C ASP A 100 -39.79 -6.95 5.37
N PRO A 101 -40.25 -8.12 4.91
CA PRO A 101 -40.29 -8.48 3.49
C PRO A 101 -41.40 -7.73 2.73
N SER A 102 -41.37 -6.41 2.76
CA SER A 102 -42.26 -5.53 2.03
C SER A 102 -41.67 -5.18 0.66
N GLU A 103 -42.55 -4.85 -0.30
CA GLU A 103 -42.13 -4.41 -1.66
C GLU A 103 -41.13 -3.25 -1.62
N GLY A 104 -41.25 -2.35 -0.64
CA GLY A 104 -40.30 -1.23 -0.47
C GLY A 104 -38.90 -1.68 -0.10
N LYS A 105 -38.77 -2.64 0.82
CA LYS A 105 -37.49 -3.21 1.25
C LYS A 105 -36.85 -4.07 0.17
N LEU A 106 -37.65 -4.87 -0.53
CA LEU A 106 -37.20 -5.67 -1.68
C LEU A 106 -36.68 -4.77 -2.83
N ARG A 107 -37.31 -3.62 -3.04
CA ARG A 107 -36.86 -2.65 -4.04
C ARG A 107 -35.53 -2.01 -3.63
N ALA A 108 -35.29 -1.76 -2.33
CA ALA A 108 -34.04 -1.20 -1.85
C ALA A 108 -32.83 -2.11 -2.12
N LEU A 109 -33.03 -3.43 -2.24
CA LEU A 109 -31.96 -4.36 -2.63
C LEU A 109 -31.38 -4.06 -4.01
N SER A 110 -32.18 -3.47 -4.93
CA SER A 110 -31.69 -3.11 -6.28
C SER A 110 -30.58 -2.04 -6.26
N ASP A 111 -30.38 -1.35 -5.14
CA ASP A 111 -29.28 -0.39 -4.99
C ASP A 111 -27.92 -1.08 -4.73
N ALA A 112 -27.96 -2.34 -4.28
CA ALA A 112 -26.76 -3.11 -3.94
C ALA A 112 -26.55 -4.36 -4.82
N PHE A 113 -27.62 -4.84 -5.49
CA PHE A 113 -27.60 -6.08 -6.28
C PHE A 113 -27.98 -5.82 -7.74
N SER A 114 -27.34 -6.53 -8.66
CA SER A 114 -27.79 -6.60 -10.04
C SER A 114 -29.14 -7.32 -10.15
N PRO A 115 -29.89 -7.19 -11.25
CA PRO A 115 -31.12 -7.95 -11.45
C PRO A 115 -30.97 -9.46 -11.33
N GLU A 116 -29.81 -10.01 -11.71
CA GLU A 116 -29.49 -11.44 -11.62
C GLU A 116 -29.30 -11.88 -10.17
N ALA A 117 -28.42 -11.19 -9.43
CA ALA A 117 -28.17 -11.49 -8.01
C ALA A 117 -29.40 -11.21 -7.14
N LEU A 118 -30.18 -10.18 -7.46
CA LEU A 118 -31.44 -9.86 -6.81
C LEU A 118 -32.48 -10.99 -6.94
N GLY A 119 -32.45 -11.74 -8.05
CA GLY A 119 -33.36 -12.86 -8.25
C GLY A 119 -33.25 -13.93 -7.16
N PHE A 120 -32.03 -14.23 -6.71
CA PHE A 120 -31.79 -15.16 -5.61
C PHE A 120 -32.40 -14.65 -4.28
N GLU A 121 -32.05 -13.44 -3.87
CA GLU A 121 -32.52 -12.83 -2.63
C GLU A 121 -34.05 -12.64 -2.62
N ARG A 122 -34.61 -12.35 -3.76
CA ARG A 122 -36.06 -12.20 -3.92
C ARG A 122 -36.78 -13.53 -3.73
N THR A 123 -36.24 -14.63 -4.24
CA THR A 123 -36.84 -15.96 -4.07
C THR A 123 -36.91 -16.36 -2.60
N GLU A 124 -35.85 -16.10 -1.82
CA GLU A 124 -35.84 -16.37 -0.38
C GLU A 124 -36.83 -15.47 0.36
N ALA A 125 -36.90 -14.19 0.04
CA ALA A 125 -37.88 -13.28 0.63
C ALA A 125 -39.33 -13.68 0.30
N GLU A 126 -39.61 -14.11 -0.93
CA GLU A 126 -40.94 -14.60 -1.36
C GLU A 126 -41.32 -15.89 -0.59
N HIS A 127 -40.34 -16.74 -0.29
CA HIS A 127 -40.56 -17.91 0.55
C HIS A 127 -41.01 -17.52 1.97
N LEU A 128 -40.36 -16.56 2.60
CA LEU A 128 -40.75 -16.02 3.89
C LEU A 128 -42.15 -15.39 3.87
N ILE A 129 -42.45 -14.57 2.85
CA ILE A 129 -43.75 -13.94 2.66
C ILE A 129 -44.88 -15.00 2.53
N SER A 130 -44.67 -15.99 1.64
CA SER A 130 -45.65 -17.05 1.37
C SER A 130 -45.92 -17.91 2.60
N GLY A 131 -44.90 -18.09 3.46
CA GLY A 131 -45.03 -18.76 4.74
C GLY A 131 -45.65 -17.90 5.85
N GLY A 132 -45.89 -16.61 5.58
CA GLY A 132 -46.31 -15.64 6.62
C GLY A 132 -45.23 -15.43 7.69
N MET A 133 -43.98 -15.68 7.34
CA MET A 133 -42.82 -15.63 8.26
C MET A 133 -41.94 -14.42 7.95
N ARG A 134 -41.13 -14.08 8.92
CA ARG A 134 -40.06 -13.09 8.78
C ARG A 134 -38.92 -13.40 9.74
N LEU A 135 -37.75 -12.82 9.54
CA LEU A 135 -36.71 -12.91 10.54
C LEU A 135 -37.00 -12.02 11.76
N ALA A 136 -36.61 -12.46 12.95
CA ALA A 136 -36.75 -11.64 14.16
C ALA A 136 -35.92 -10.36 14.03
N SER A 137 -36.48 -9.25 14.57
CA SER A 137 -35.75 -7.98 14.61
C SER A 137 -34.61 -8.05 15.63
N GLY A 138 -33.47 -7.39 15.27
CA GLY A 138 -32.27 -7.36 16.13
C GLY A 138 -31.08 -6.82 15.36
N THR A 139 -29.90 -7.01 15.89
CA THR A 139 -28.64 -6.82 15.16
C THR A 139 -28.53 -7.86 14.06
N PRO A 140 -27.80 -7.56 12.96
CA PRO A 140 -27.60 -8.54 11.89
C PRO A 140 -27.13 -9.88 12.47
N PRO A 141 -27.83 -10.98 12.19
CA PRO A 141 -27.59 -12.28 12.83
C PRO A 141 -26.50 -13.07 12.12
N TYR A 142 -25.64 -12.42 11.37
CA TYR A 142 -24.61 -13.10 10.59
C TYR A 142 -23.19 -12.75 11.04
N GLN A 143 -22.32 -13.74 10.92
CA GLN A 143 -20.88 -13.59 11.01
C GLN A 143 -20.29 -13.80 9.62
N LEU A 144 -19.51 -12.85 9.15
CA LEU A 144 -18.89 -12.87 7.83
C LEU A 144 -17.37 -12.89 7.99
N SER A 145 -16.74 -13.95 7.53
CA SER A 145 -15.29 -14.08 7.40
C SER A 145 -14.91 -14.04 5.93
N VAL A 146 -14.13 -13.06 5.50
CA VAL A 146 -13.60 -13.01 4.13
C VAL A 146 -12.43 -13.96 4.03
N LEU A 147 -12.54 -14.96 3.17
CA LEU A 147 -11.51 -15.97 2.92
C LEU A 147 -10.51 -15.50 1.87
N SER A 148 -11.01 -14.83 0.83
CA SER A 148 -10.15 -14.28 -0.23
C SER A 148 -10.85 -13.15 -0.99
N THR A 149 -10.03 -12.25 -1.54
CA THR A 149 -10.45 -11.22 -2.50
C THR A 149 -9.51 -11.28 -3.70
N SER A 150 -10.05 -11.44 -4.90
CA SER A 150 -9.27 -11.61 -6.13
C SER A 150 -9.94 -10.95 -7.34
N PRO A 151 -9.18 -10.59 -8.39
CA PRO A 151 -9.77 -10.19 -9.65
C PRO A 151 -10.64 -11.31 -10.24
N GLY A 152 -11.85 -10.95 -10.65
CA GLY A 152 -12.79 -11.83 -11.32
C GLY A 152 -12.87 -11.56 -12.83
N PRO A 153 -13.72 -12.29 -13.55
CA PRO A 153 -13.95 -12.08 -14.96
C PRO A 153 -14.58 -10.69 -15.22
N SER A 154 -14.40 -10.17 -16.42
CA SER A 154 -15.01 -8.91 -16.90
C SER A 154 -14.74 -7.67 -16.03
N GLY A 155 -13.64 -7.67 -15.26
CA GLY A 155 -13.27 -6.55 -14.38
C GLY A 155 -14.04 -6.52 -13.05
N ALA A 156 -14.78 -7.56 -12.71
CA ALA A 156 -15.36 -7.74 -11.39
C ALA A 156 -14.28 -8.07 -10.35
N THR A 157 -14.60 -7.90 -9.08
CA THR A 157 -13.82 -8.39 -7.95
C THR A 157 -14.60 -9.54 -7.33
N GLN A 158 -13.93 -10.68 -7.18
CA GLN A 158 -14.49 -11.83 -6.46
C GLN A 158 -14.12 -11.75 -4.99
N VAL A 159 -15.12 -11.89 -4.11
CA VAL A 159 -14.96 -11.98 -2.66
C VAL A 159 -15.54 -13.33 -2.23
N THR A 160 -14.68 -14.21 -1.74
CA THR A 160 -15.11 -15.49 -1.17
C THR A 160 -15.21 -15.35 0.34
N THR A 161 -16.33 -15.81 0.88
CA THR A 161 -16.68 -15.66 2.29
C THR A 161 -17.03 -17.01 2.90
N HIS A 162 -16.85 -17.08 4.22
CA HIS A 162 -17.48 -18.05 5.09
C HIS A 162 -18.51 -17.31 5.94
N GLU A 163 -19.75 -17.77 5.90
CA GLU A 163 -20.88 -17.11 6.53
C GLU A 163 -21.57 -18.04 7.52
N ILE A 164 -21.89 -17.50 8.68
CA ILE A 164 -22.71 -18.17 9.69
C ILE A 164 -23.88 -17.26 10.00
N TRP A 165 -25.08 -17.69 9.64
CA TRP A 165 -26.33 -17.00 9.96
C TRP A 165 -27.03 -17.70 11.12
N THR A 166 -27.43 -16.95 12.14
CA THR A 166 -28.23 -17.48 13.26
C THR A 166 -29.39 -16.55 13.50
N TYR A 167 -30.60 -17.02 13.28
CA TYR A 167 -31.80 -16.20 13.33
C TYR A 167 -33.03 -16.99 13.78
N ASP A 168 -34.03 -16.29 14.30
CA ASP A 168 -35.34 -16.82 14.58
C ASP A 168 -36.30 -16.48 13.44
N GLU A 169 -36.97 -17.47 12.93
CA GLU A 169 -38.17 -17.27 12.12
C GLU A 169 -39.35 -17.02 13.04
N VAL A 170 -40.14 -15.97 12.77
CA VAL A 170 -41.32 -15.60 13.56
C VAL A 170 -42.53 -15.45 12.66
N ASP A 171 -43.71 -15.81 13.20
CA ASP A 171 -44.96 -15.61 12.52
C ASP A 171 -45.44 -14.14 12.58
N SER A 172 -46.58 -13.85 11.97
CA SER A 172 -47.19 -12.52 11.96
C SER A 172 -47.54 -12.01 13.37
N SER A 173 -47.61 -12.88 14.36
CA SER A 173 -47.83 -12.57 15.77
C SER A 173 -46.53 -12.40 16.57
N ASN A 174 -45.36 -12.36 15.90
CA ASN A 174 -44.05 -12.36 16.54
C ASN A 174 -43.73 -13.59 17.40
N ARG A 175 -44.44 -14.69 17.21
CA ARG A 175 -44.10 -15.93 17.89
C ARG A 175 -42.99 -16.63 17.11
N ARG A 176 -41.97 -17.07 17.83
CA ARG A 176 -40.90 -17.89 17.27
C ARG A 176 -41.50 -19.20 16.76
N THR A 177 -41.30 -19.45 15.48
CA THR A 177 -41.69 -20.70 14.81
C THR A 177 -40.48 -21.66 14.73
N ARG A 178 -39.30 -21.12 14.54
CA ARG A 178 -38.07 -21.89 14.39
C ARG A 178 -36.86 -21.03 14.73
N CYS A 179 -35.78 -21.65 15.26
CA CYS A 179 -34.43 -21.10 15.27
C CYS A 179 -33.61 -21.82 14.20
N VAL A 180 -32.88 -21.07 13.43
CA VAL A 180 -32.05 -21.58 12.34
C VAL A 180 -30.61 -21.12 12.51
N ARG A 181 -29.68 -22.07 12.38
CA ARG A 181 -28.27 -21.81 12.15
C ARG A 181 -27.90 -22.33 10.77
N GLU A 182 -27.42 -21.47 9.91
CA GLU A 182 -27.00 -21.77 8.57
C GLU A 182 -25.53 -21.40 8.40
N GLU A 183 -24.76 -22.31 7.82
CA GLU A 183 -23.32 -22.11 7.58
C GLU A 183 -23.02 -22.45 6.13
N SER A 184 -22.37 -21.54 5.41
CA SER A 184 -22.09 -21.70 3.99
C SER A 184 -20.84 -20.92 3.58
N ASP A 185 -20.19 -21.41 2.52
CA ASP A 185 -19.19 -20.68 1.80
C ASP A 185 -19.79 -20.11 0.53
N GLN A 186 -19.59 -18.81 0.29
CA GLN A 186 -20.14 -18.11 -0.84
C GLN A 186 -19.07 -17.33 -1.59
N THR A 187 -19.27 -17.16 -2.89
CA THR A 187 -18.44 -16.30 -3.73
C THR A 187 -19.32 -15.25 -4.37
N TYR A 188 -19.00 -14.00 -4.09
CA TYR A 188 -19.65 -12.83 -4.64
C TYR A 188 -18.80 -12.21 -5.73
N ALA A 189 -19.37 -11.96 -6.90
CA ALA A 189 -18.74 -11.11 -7.88
C ALA A 189 -19.29 -9.69 -7.71
N LEU A 190 -18.41 -8.75 -7.40
CA LEU A 190 -18.77 -7.34 -7.23
C LEU A 190 -18.20 -6.53 -8.39
N ARG A 191 -19.01 -5.63 -8.97
CA ARG A 191 -18.56 -4.70 -9.98
C ARG A 191 -18.70 -3.26 -9.51
N ARG A 192 -17.73 -2.44 -9.89
CA ARG A 192 -17.79 -1.01 -9.62
C ARG A 192 -18.72 -0.32 -10.60
N VAL A 193 -19.68 0.45 -10.06
CA VAL A 193 -20.63 1.26 -10.83
C VAL A 193 -20.58 2.69 -10.31
N GLY A 194 -19.98 3.58 -11.09
CA GLY A 194 -19.73 4.95 -10.66
C GLY A 194 -18.78 5.00 -9.45
N ALA A 195 -19.23 5.55 -8.35
CA ALA A 195 -18.50 5.62 -7.09
C ALA A 195 -18.78 4.43 -6.15
N GLY A 196 -19.73 3.56 -6.48
CA GLY A 196 -20.16 2.44 -5.64
C GLY A 196 -19.81 1.08 -6.21
N TRP A 197 -20.23 0.05 -5.50
CA TRP A 197 -20.12 -1.35 -5.88
C TRP A 197 -21.50 -1.99 -5.86
N ILE A 198 -21.74 -2.92 -6.78
CA ILE A 198 -22.93 -3.78 -6.80
C ILE A 198 -22.51 -5.24 -6.81
N VAL A 199 -23.28 -6.10 -6.18
CA VAL A 199 -23.18 -7.55 -6.28
C VAL A 199 -23.79 -7.98 -7.61
N GLU A 200 -23.00 -8.54 -8.51
CA GLU A 200 -23.44 -9.03 -9.82
C GLU A 200 -23.97 -10.45 -9.75
N THR A 201 -23.24 -11.31 -9.06
CA THR A 201 -23.60 -12.71 -8.89
C THR A 201 -23.27 -13.19 -7.49
N VAL A 202 -24.04 -14.16 -7.03
CA VAL A 202 -23.81 -14.92 -5.81
C VAL A 202 -23.72 -16.39 -6.19
N THR A 203 -22.69 -17.08 -5.74
CA THR A 203 -22.49 -18.50 -6.01
C THR A 203 -22.14 -19.21 -4.72
N LEU A 204 -22.88 -20.26 -4.40
CA LEU A 204 -22.54 -21.18 -3.32
C LEU A 204 -21.27 -21.95 -3.70
N SER A 205 -20.22 -21.86 -2.88
CA SER A 205 -18.92 -22.50 -3.13
C SER A 205 -18.80 -23.87 -2.46
N GLY A 206 -19.80 -24.27 -1.68
CA GLY A 206 -19.83 -25.51 -0.93
C GLY A 206 -21.23 -25.95 -0.56
N ALA A 207 -21.35 -26.92 0.33
CA ALA A 207 -22.65 -27.35 0.88
C ALA A 207 -23.10 -26.33 1.94
N THR A 208 -24.38 -26.00 1.91
CA THR A 208 -25.01 -25.27 3.00
C THR A 208 -25.39 -26.24 4.12
N HIS A 209 -24.90 -25.97 5.30
CA HIS A 209 -25.27 -26.71 6.52
C HIS A 209 -26.32 -25.94 7.29
N ARG A 210 -27.55 -26.44 7.32
CA ARG A 210 -28.66 -25.84 8.04
C ARG A 210 -29.08 -26.74 9.20
N THR A 211 -29.11 -26.19 10.39
CA THR A 211 -29.48 -26.89 11.63
C THR A 211 -30.46 -26.04 12.41
N ASP A 212 -31.26 -26.69 13.25
CA ASP A 212 -32.00 -25.98 14.28
C ASP A 212 -31.07 -25.58 15.43
N CYS A 213 -31.25 -24.39 16.03
CA CYS A 213 -30.40 -23.99 17.15
C CYS A 213 -30.79 -24.86 18.39
#